data_bc3428270492e3395e67296463e564b2
#
_entry.id   bc3428270492e3395e67296463e564b2
#
_cell.length_a   1.000
_cell.length_b   1.000
_cell.length_c   1.000
_cell.angle_alpha   90.00
_cell.angle_beta   90.00
_cell.angle_gamma   90.00
#
_symmetry.space_group_name_H-M   'P 1'
#
loop_
_entity.id
_entity.type
_entity.pdbx_description
1 polymer ?
#
loop_
_entity_poly.entity_id
_entity_poly.type
_entity_poly.pdbx_seq_one_letter_code
_entity_poly.pdbx_strand_id
1 'polypeptide(L)'
;MLIYDAINKILKKNKILAPKLYEENYNNNYIEIQDFGDDTIFKVLKYRNKTIYFKKIIKILNQMQLIKNRSIKNFKNKNYIIPQYKKEILIKEANLFCDWYTKKLSKNKRINFIKKFKKIIKKLTLKLKLKNNIFVHRDFHVSNLMLVNNQIGVIDSQDALIGNRAYDLASLIDDVRFKTTVLLKKKIYKIYISKQKKINIDKFKNDFEILSILRNLKIIGIFTRLAIRDGKKNYLKLIPYAWKLI
;
A
#
# COMPACT_ATOMS: atom_id res chain seq x y z
N MET A 1 6.56 1.53 -17.34
CA MET A 1 6.35 0.34 -18.19
C MET A 1 7.19 -0.87 -17.74
N LEU A 2 8.53 -0.84 -17.78
CA LEU A 2 9.41 -1.99 -17.48
C LEU A 2 9.18 -2.61 -16.09
N ILE A 3 9.05 -1.77 -15.05
CA ILE A 3 8.77 -2.21 -13.68
C ILE A 3 7.38 -2.81 -13.57
N TYR A 4 6.38 -2.20 -14.20
CA TYR A 4 5.01 -2.69 -14.24
C TYR A 4 4.92 -4.12 -14.80
N ASP A 5 5.54 -4.34 -15.98
CA ASP A 5 5.60 -5.67 -16.59
C ASP A 5 6.31 -6.69 -15.67
N ALA A 6 7.47 -6.31 -15.13
CA ALA A 6 8.25 -7.18 -14.25
C ALA A 6 7.45 -7.62 -13.02
N ILE A 7 6.80 -6.68 -12.33
CA ILE A 7 6.01 -7.00 -11.13
C ILE A 7 4.78 -7.83 -11.50
N ASN A 8 4.05 -7.49 -12.58
CA ASN A 8 2.90 -8.28 -13.01
C ASN A 8 3.28 -9.71 -13.41
N LYS A 9 4.45 -9.91 -14.06
CA LYS A 9 4.99 -11.24 -14.33
C LYS A 9 5.26 -12.03 -13.04
N ILE A 10 5.81 -11.39 -12.00
CA ILE A 10 6.01 -12.03 -10.69
C ILE A 10 4.68 -12.45 -10.07
N LEU A 11 3.68 -11.56 -10.04
CA LEU A 11 2.34 -11.85 -9.51
C LEU A 11 1.72 -13.04 -10.25
N LYS A 12 1.72 -13.03 -11.58
CA LYS A 12 1.14 -14.10 -12.41
C LYS A 12 1.85 -15.44 -12.23
N LYS A 13 3.19 -15.47 -12.16
CA LYS A 13 3.95 -16.70 -11.85
C LYS A 13 3.56 -17.30 -10.49
N ASN A 14 3.10 -16.48 -9.56
CA ASN A 14 2.61 -16.91 -8.24
C ASN A 14 1.08 -17.07 -8.20
N LYS A 15 0.42 -17.26 -9.36
CA LYS A 15 -1.02 -17.49 -9.50
C LYS A 15 -1.89 -16.37 -8.91
N ILE A 16 -1.40 -15.14 -8.93
CA ILE A 16 -2.14 -13.95 -8.56
C ILE A 16 -2.58 -13.26 -9.84
N LEU A 17 -3.88 -12.98 -9.95
CA LEU A 17 -4.46 -12.32 -11.12
C LEU A 17 -3.96 -10.87 -11.19
N ALA A 18 -3.19 -10.58 -12.21
CA ALA A 18 -2.67 -9.25 -12.55
C ALA A 18 -2.77 -9.04 -14.06
N PRO A 19 -2.92 -7.81 -14.57
CA PRO A 19 -3.12 -7.54 -16.00
C PRO A 19 -2.03 -8.18 -16.87
N LYS A 20 -2.45 -8.76 -17.99
CA LYS A 20 -1.53 -9.23 -19.03
C LYS A 20 -0.98 -8.03 -19.78
N LEU A 21 0.27 -8.09 -20.18
CA LEU A 21 0.82 -7.24 -21.23
C LEU A 21 0.42 -7.85 -22.58
N TYR A 22 -0.25 -7.10 -23.43
CA TYR A 22 -0.61 -7.51 -24.80
C TYR A 22 0.44 -7.03 -25.78
N GLU A 23 0.76 -5.73 -25.73
CA GLU A 23 1.73 -5.12 -26.62
C GLU A 23 2.63 -4.13 -25.88
N GLU A 24 3.84 -3.95 -26.34
CA GLU A 24 4.75 -2.90 -25.89
C GLU A 24 5.21 -2.03 -27.06
N ASN A 25 5.12 -0.74 -26.89
CA ASN A 25 5.74 0.23 -27.77
C ASN A 25 6.62 1.18 -26.94
N TYR A 26 7.74 0.64 -26.53
CA TYR A 26 8.65 1.33 -25.60
C TYR A 26 9.16 2.65 -26.17
N ASN A 27 9.40 2.70 -27.49
CA ASN A 27 9.92 3.90 -28.15
C ASN A 27 8.89 5.05 -28.13
N ASN A 28 7.61 4.73 -28.23
CA ASN A 28 6.51 5.68 -28.18
C ASN A 28 5.93 5.85 -26.74
N ASN A 29 6.59 5.28 -25.74
CA ASN A 29 6.24 5.40 -24.32
C ASN A 29 4.83 4.90 -23.95
N TYR A 30 4.31 3.83 -24.58
CA TYR A 30 3.08 3.19 -24.17
C TYR A 30 3.20 1.66 -24.10
N ILE A 31 2.28 1.05 -23.39
CA ILE A 31 2.05 -0.40 -23.35
C ILE A 31 0.56 -0.64 -23.42
N GLU A 32 0.15 -1.71 -24.09
CA GLU A 32 -1.21 -2.20 -24.08
C GLU A 32 -1.35 -3.33 -23.07
N ILE A 33 -2.31 -3.22 -22.18
CA ILE A 33 -2.51 -4.18 -21.07
C ILE A 33 -3.96 -4.64 -21.01
N GLN A 34 -4.16 -5.77 -20.37
CA GLN A 34 -5.50 -6.31 -20.12
C GLN A 34 -6.31 -5.34 -19.27
N ASP A 35 -7.49 -4.99 -19.75
CA ASP A 35 -8.50 -4.28 -18.97
C ASP A 35 -9.25 -5.25 -18.05
N PHE A 36 -9.37 -4.89 -16.77
CA PHE A 36 -10.15 -5.62 -15.77
C PHE A 36 -11.56 -5.05 -15.60
N GLY A 37 -11.94 -4.08 -16.40
CA GLY A 37 -13.24 -3.39 -16.34
C GLY A 37 -13.33 -2.41 -15.16
N ASP A 38 -14.56 -2.11 -14.73
CA ASP A 38 -14.86 -1.03 -13.79
C ASP A 38 -15.16 -1.46 -12.35
N ASP A 39 -15.23 -2.78 -12.09
CA ASP A 39 -15.65 -3.33 -10.81
C ASP A 39 -14.50 -3.39 -9.79
N THR A 40 -14.12 -2.22 -9.28
CA THR A 40 -13.21 -2.18 -8.12
C THR A 40 -13.88 -2.82 -6.90
N ILE A 41 -13.08 -3.47 -6.05
CA ILE A 41 -13.59 -4.00 -4.77
C ILE A 41 -14.16 -2.87 -3.91
N PHE A 42 -13.66 -1.64 -4.04
CA PHE A 42 -14.28 -0.47 -3.39
C PHE A 42 -15.75 -0.29 -3.78
N LYS A 43 -16.10 -0.42 -5.07
CA LYS A 43 -17.50 -0.36 -5.55
C LYS A 43 -18.29 -1.57 -5.04
N VAL A 44 -17.74 -2.76 -5.19
CA VAL A 44 -18.38 -4.04 -4.82
C VAL A 44 -18.75 -4.10 -3.33
N LEU A 45 -17.91 -3.59 -2.44
CA LEU A 45 -18.16 -3.59 -0.99
C LEU A 45 -19.29 -2.66 -0.54
N LYS A 46 -19.85 -1.82 -1.42
CA LYS A 46 -21.01 -0.99 -1.10
C LYS A 46 -22.30 -1.81 -1.02
N TYR A 47 -22.41 -2.89 -1.81
CA TYR A 47 -23.63 -3.70 -1.95
C TYR A 47 -23.43 -5.21 -1.71
N ARG A 48 -22.21 -5.69 -1.54
CA ARG A 48 -21.92 -7.12 -1.29
C ARG A 48 -21.47 -7.36 0.15
N ASN A 49 -21.51 -8.62 0.58
CA ASN A 49 -21.10 -9.03 1.93
C ASN A 49 -19.60 -8.77 2.17
N LYS A 50 -19.29 -7.77 2.96
CA LYS A 50 -17.91 -7.33 3.24
C LYS A 50 -17.04 -8.47 3.79
N THR A 51 -17.57 -9.31 4.67
CA THR A 51 -16.79 -10.40 5.30
C THR A 51 -16.30 -11.41 4.27
N ILE A 52 -17.15 -11.79 3.31
CA ILE A 52 -16.78 -12.75 2.25
C ILE A 52 -15.65 -12.19 1.40
N TYR A 53 -15.79 -10.94 0.98
CA TYR A 53 -14.76 -10.30 0.14
C TYR A 53 -13.45 -10.07 0.91
N PHE A 54 -13.49 -9.64 2.17
CA PHE A 54 -12.25 -9.51 2.95
C PHE A 54 -11.55 -10.86 3.19
N LYS A 55 -12.29 -11.97 3.31
CA LYS A 55 -11.68 -13.31 3.33
C LYS A 55 -10.93 -13.62 2.02
N LYS A 56 -11.53 -13.29 0.86
CA LYS A 56 -10.88 -13.44 -0.46
C LYS A 56 -9.64 -12.54 -0.57
N ILE A 57 -9.73 -11.27 -0.16
CA ILE A 57 -8.63 -10.31 -0.18
C ILE A 57 -7.46 -10.79 0.69
N ILE A 58 -7.74 -11.26 1.91
CA ILE A 58 -6.70 -11.80 2.81
C ILE A 58 -6.04 -13.06 2.21
N LYS A 59 -6.78 -13.88 1.46
CA LYS A 59 -6.19 -15.01 0.74
C LYS A 59 -5.15 -14.52 -0.28
N ILE A 60 -5.48 -13.50 -1.07
CA ILE A 60 -4.54 -12.90 -2.05
C ILE A 60 -3.33 -12.27 -1.33
N LEU A 61 -3.56 -11.50 -0.26
CA LEU A 61 -2.47 -10.92 0.53
C LEU A 61 -1.50 -12.00 1.02
N ASN A 62 -2.03 -13.11 1.54
CA ASN A 62 -1.19 -14.23 2.00
C ASN A 62 -0.41 -14.87 0.84
N GLN A 63 -1.03 -15.04 -0.34
CA GLN A 63 -0.34 -15.54 -1.53
C GLN A 63 0.80 -14.61 -1.95
N MET A 64 0.57 -13.30 -1.98
CA MET A 64 1.61 -12.31 -2.27
C MET A 64 2.78 -12.40 -1.27
N GLN A 65 2.50 -12.59 0.00
CA GLN A 65 3.51 -12.70 1.05
C GLN A 65 4.33 -13.99 0.99
N LEU A 66 3.89 -14.98 0.23
CA LEU A 66 4.63 -16.23 -0.05
C LEU A 66 5.57 -16.10 -1.26
N ILE A 67 5.53 -15.01 -2.00
CA ILE A 67 6.41 -14.78 -3.15
C ILE A 67 7.87 -14.76 -2.69
N LYS A 68 8.65 -15.73 -3.19
CA LYS A 68 10.09 -15.84 -2.91
C LYS A 68 10.96 -15.22 -4.01
N ASN A 69 10.47 -15.24 -5.25
CA ASN A 69 11.16 -14.67 -6.40
C ASN A 69 11.25 -13.16 -6.26
N ARG A 70 12.49 -12.66 -6.22
CA ARG A 70 12.79 -11.21 -6.07
C ARG A 70 13.29 -10.58 -7.35
N SER A 71 13.47 -11.37 -8.39
CA SER A 71 13.96 -10.88 -9.68
C SER A 71 13.24 -11.57 -10.84
N ILE A 72 13.10 -10.85 -11.95
CA ILE A 72 12.51 -11.36 -13.19
C ILE A 72 12.98 -10.50 -14.37
N LYS A 73 13.05 -11.11 -15.56
CA LYS A 73 13.27 -10.37 -16.79
C LYS A 73 11.98 -9.67 -17.23
N ASN A 74 12.08 -8.37 -17.51
CA ASN A 74 11.00 -7.59 -18.13
C ASN A 74 10.93 -7.87 -19.65
N PHE A 75 10.00 -7.22 -20.36
CA PHE A 75 9.82 -7.43 -21.80
C PHE A 75 11.04 -7.00 -22.67
N LYS A 76 11.93 -6.17 -22.14
CA LYS A 76 13.24 -5.86 -22.77
C LYS A 76 14.36 -6.84 -22.38
N ASN A 77 14.02 -8.01 -21.82
CA ASN A 77 14.97 -9.01 -21.31
C ASN A 77 15.95 -8.49 -20.23
N LYS A 78 15.71 -7.30 -19.69
CA LYS A 78 16.50 -6.75 -18.58
C LYS A 78 16.03 -7.32 -17.26
N ASN A 79 16.97 -7.77 -16.43
CA ASN A 79 16.67 -8.29 -15.11
C ASN A 79 16.22 -7.15 -14.19
N TYR A 80 15.05 -7.29 -13.58
CA TYR A 80 14.51 -6.39 -12.56
C TYR A 80 14.56 -7.07 -11.21
N ILE A 81 15.17 -6.43 -10.23
CA ILE A 81 15.23 -6.90 -8.85
C ILE A 81 14.32 -6.01 -8.01
N ILE A 82 13.37 -6.61 -7.27
CA ILE A 82 12.46 -5.86 -6.39
C ILE A 82 13.27 -5.18 -5.29
N PRO A 83 13.22 -3.84 -5.16
CA PRO A 83 14.01 -3.12 -4.16
C PRO A 83 13.55 -3.42 -2.72
N GLN A 84 14.47 -3.19 -1.77
CA GLN A 84 14.17 -3.29 -0.33
C GLN A 84 13.45 -2.03 0.17
N TYR A 85 12.40 -2.23 0.97
CA TYR A 85 11.73 -1.14 1.67
C TYR A 85 12.54 -0.74 2.92
N LYS A 86 13.59 0.03 2.68
CA LYS A 86 14.50 0.49 3.74
C LYS A 86 13.81 1.50 4.66
N LYS A 87 14.28 1.62 5.91
CA LYS A 87 13.75 2.58 6.89
C LYS A 87 13.82 4.03 6.40
N GLU A 88 14.85 4.36 5.63
CA GLU A 88 15.03 5.68 5.01
C GLU A 88 13.88 6.04 4.07
N ILE A 89 13.34 5.05 3.33
CA ILE A 89 12.18 5.26 2.46
C ILE A 89 10.93 5.55 3.30
N LEU A 90 10.68 4.77 4.37
CA LEU A 90 9.57 5.02 5.29
C LEU A 90 9.63 6.42 5.90
N ILE A 91 10.82 6.85 6.35
CA ILE A 91 11.05 8.19 6.90
C ILE A 91 10.80 9.26 5.84
N LYS A 92 11.33 9.07 4.61
CA LYS A 92 11.12 10.01 3.49
C LYS A 92 9.64 10.16 3.15
N GLU A 93 8.91 9.05 3.12
CA GLU A 93 7.47 9.06 2.85
C GLU A 93 6.67 9.76 3.95
N ALA A 94 6.95 9.48 5.23
CA ALA A 94 6.30 10.16 6.34
C ALA A 94 6.61 11.67 6.35
N ASN A 95 7.80 12.08 5.90
CA ASN A 95 8.18 13.49 5.81
C ASN A 95 7.38 14.28 4.77
N LEU A 96 6.68 13.63 3.83
CA LEU A 96 5.72 14.32 2.94
C LEU A 96 4.66 15.10 3.73
N PHE A 97 4.34 14.65 4.94
CA PHE A 97 3.52 15.41 5.88
C PHE A 97 4.12 16.79 6.18
N CYS A 98 5.40 16.83 6.51
CA CYS A 98 6.10 18.08 6.78
C CYS A 98 6.23 18.95 5.53
N ASP A 99 6.50 18.34 4.39
CA ASP A 99 6.77 19.06 3.14
C ASP A 99 5.51 19.77 2.63
N TRP A 100 4.33 19.20 2.87
CA TRP A 100 3.07 19.69 2.30
C TRP A 100 2.08 20.19 3.34
N TYR A 101 1.74 19.38 4.35
CA TYR A 101 0.66 19.70 5.28
C TYR A 101 1.03 20.83 6.25
N THR A 102 2.30 20.91 6.67
CA THR A 102 2.74 21.94 7.62
C THR A 102 3.03 23.31 6.99
N LYS A 103 2.84 23.47 5.68
CA LYS A 103 3.05 24.76 4.99
C LYS A 103 2.16 25.90 5.52
N LYS A 104 1.07 25.57 6.19
CA LYS A 104 0.16 26.55 6.83
C LYS A 104 0.73 27.17 8.12
N LEU A 105 1.75 26.57 8.70
CA LEU A 105 2.37 27.08 9.92
C LEU A 105 3.30 28.26 9.60
N SER A 106 3.43 29.22 10.54
CA SER A 106 4.44 30.26 10.44
C SER A 106 5.85 29.67 10.40
N LYS A 107 6.80 30.36 9.77
CA LYS A 107 8.17 29.86 9.51
C LYS A 107 8.84 29.28 10.75
N ASN A 108 8.85 30.03 11.86
CA ASN A 108 9.52 29.58 13.10
C ASN A 108 8.84 28.36 13.74
N LYS A 109 7.50 28.36 13.82
CA LYS A 109 6.73 27.21 14.32
C LYS A 109 6.96 25.98 13.48
N ARG A 110 7.02 26.13 12.14
CA ARG A 110 7.25 25.06 11.20
C ARG A 110 8.64 24.42 11.37
N ILE A 111 9.70 25.22 11.50
CA ILE A 111 11.07 24.70 11.70
C ILE A 111 11.16 23.86 12.96
N ASN A 112 10.67 24.36 14.09
CA ASN A 112 10.67 23.65 15.36
C ASN A 112 9.83 22.37 15.30
N PHE A 113 8.66 22.41 14.66
CA PHE A 113 7.81 21.25 14.45
C PHE A 113 8.54 20.17 13.65
N ILE A 114 9.12 20.52 12.49
CA ILE A 114 9.83 19.57 11.61
C ILE A 114 10.98 18.89 12.36
N LYS A 115 11.76 19.63 13.15
CA LYS A 115 12.86 19.07 13.94
C LYS A 115 12.36 18.00 14.92
N LYS A 116 11.30 18.29 15.70
CA LYS A 116 10.67 17.36 16.64
C LYS A 116 10.06 16.17 15.90
N PHE A 117 9.32 16.41 14.83
CA PHE A 117 8.66 15.38 14.02
C PHE A 117 9.66 14.36 13.47
N LYS A 118 10.73 14.82 12.81
CA LYS A 118 11.79 13.93 12.28
C LYS A 118 12.41 13.04 13.36
N LYS A 119 12.62 13.57 14.57
CA LYS A 119 13.12 12.81 15.72
C LYS A 119 12.13 11.70 16.13
N ILE A 120 10.83 12.02 16.17
CA ILE A 120 9.76 11.05 16.50
C ILE A 120 9.67 9.96 15.44
N ILE A 121 9.62 10.32 14.15
CA ILE A 121 9.52 9.36 13.06
C ILE A 121 10.73 8.42 13.03
N LYS A 122 11.94 8.94 13.22
CA LYS A 122 13.14 8.11 13.37
C LYS A 122 13.03 7.12 14.52
N LYS A 123 12.56 7.58 15.70
CA LYS A 123 12.33 6.70 16.87
C LYS A 123 11.30 5.61 16.59
N LEU A 124 10.18 5.94 15.91
CA LEU A 124 9.15 4.97 15.55
C LEU A 124 9.68 3.91 14.59
N THR A 125 10.42 4.31 13.56
CA THR A 125 11.00 3.35 12.59
C THR A 125 12.03 2.42 13.23
N LEU A 126 12.74 2.87 14.26
CA LEU A 126 13.67 2.01 15.02
C LEU A 126 12.96 0.96 15.88
N LYS A 127 11.68 1.19 16.24
CA LYS A 127 10.87 0.25 17.02
C LYS A 127 10.24 -0.87 16.19
N LEU A 128 10.40 -0.87 14.87
CA LEU A 128 9.96 -1.98 14.03
C LEU A 128 10.74 -3.25 14.37
N LYS A 129 10.03 -4.36 14.59
CA LYS A 129 10.55 -5.63 15.12
C LYS A 129 10.62 -6.75 14.09
N LEU A 130 9.80 -6.70 13.04
CA LEU A 130 9.77 -7.72 12.01
C LEU A 130 10.80 -7.44 10.91
N LYS A 131 11.27 -8.52 10.27
CA LYS A 131 12.20 -8.42 9.14
C LYS A 131 11.49 -7.90 7.90
N ASN A 132 12.20 -7.09 7.09
CA ASN A 132 11.76 -6.66 5.76
C ASN A 132 12.15 -7.71 4.72
N ASN A 133 11.38 -8.79 4.64
CA ASN A 133 11.68 -9.93 3.76
C ASN A 133 10.47 -10.46 2.99
N ILE A 134 9.36 -9.73 3.00
CA ILE A 134 8.10 -10.11 2.38
C ILE A 134 7.83 -9.20 1.19
N PHE A 135 7.21 -9.74 0.13
CA PHE A 135 6.66 -8.93 -0.96
C PHE A 135 5.58 -8.00 -0.42
N VAL A 136 5.69 -6.71 -0.68
CA VAL A 136 4.76 -5.66 -0.26
C VAL A 136 4.34 -4.87 -1.50
N HIS A 137 3.04 -4.79 -1.73
CA HIS A 137 2.44 -4.03 -2.82
C HIS A 137 2.53 -2.51 -2.62
N ARG A 138 2.56 -2.06 -1.36
CA ARG A 138 2.54 -0.67 -0.87
C ARG A 138 1.18 0.04 -0.96
N ASP A 139 0.44 -0.17 -2.02
CA ASP A 139 -0.89 0.41 -2.20
C ASP A 139 -1.98 -0.67 -2.29
N PHE A 140 -1.89 -1.66 -1.36
CA PHE A 140 -2.83 -2.75 -1.24
C PHE A 140 -4.10 -2.29 -0.52
N HIS A 141 -5.00 -1.68 -1.26
CA HIS A 141 -6.29 -1.20 -0.76
C HIS A 141 -7.42 -1.51 -1.76
N VAL A 142 -8.66 -1.43 -1.30
CA VAL A 142 -9.83 -1.91 -2.06
C VAL A 142 -10.04 -1.23 -3.41
N SER A 143 -9.48 -0.04 -3.66
CA SER A 143 -9.56 0.63 -4.96
C SER A 143 -8.54 0.10 -5.98
N ASN A 144 -7.50 -0.61 -5.54
CA ASN A 144 -6.48 -1.24 -6.40
C ASN A 144 -6.71 -2.76 -6.51
N LEU A 145 -7.89 -3.22 -6.11
CA LEU A 145 -8.34 -4.61 -6.25
C LEU A 145 -9.59 -4.63 -7.13
N MET A 146 -9.59 -5.48 -8.13
CA MET A 146 -10.65 -5.60 -9.13
C MET A 146 -11.41 -6.92 -8.96
N LEU A 147 -12.72 -6.91 -9.18
CA LEU A 147 -13.51 -8.13 -9.29
C LEU A 147 -13.58 -8.55 -10.76
N VAL A 148 -12.90 -9.63 -11.13
CA VAL A 148 -12.83 -10.15 -12.51
C VAL A 148 -13.29 -11.60 -12.49
N ASN A 149 -14.40 -11.93 -13.13
CA ASN A 149 -14.93 -13.31 -13.18
C ASN A 149 -14.93 -14.02 -11.81
N ASN A 150 -15.49 -13.37 -10.78
CA ASN A 150 -15.52 -13.86 -9.40
C ASN A 150 -14.15 -14.01 -8.69
N GLN A 151 -13.07 -13.65 -9.35
CA GLN A 151 -11.71 -13.61 -8.77
C GLN A 151 -11.32 -12.18 -8.42
N ILE A 152 -10.33 -12.03 -7.56
CA ILE A 152 -9.76 -10.72 -7.24
C ILE A 152 -8.48 -10.53 -8.03
N GLY A 153 -8.47 -9.54 -8.91
CA GLY A 153 -7.29 -9.03 -9.62
C GLY A 153 -6.60 -7.92 -8.83
N VAL A 154 -5.29 -7.84 -8.98
CA VAL A 154 -4.44 -6.82 -8.34
C VAL A 154 -3.89 -5.91 -9.42
N ILE A 155 -4.07 -4.59 -9.27
CA ILE A 155 -3.59 -3.57 -10.18
C ILE A 155 -2.68 -2.58 -9.45
N ASP A 156 -2.01 -1.68 -10.18
CA ASP A 156 -1.16 -0.61 -9.63
C ASP A 156 0.03 -1.14 -8.80
N SER A 157 0.65 -2.23 -9.27
CA SER A 157 1.65 -3.01 -8.54
C SER A 157 3.10 -2.56 -8.74
N GLN A 158 3.37 -1.58 -9.62
CA GLN A 158 4.72 -1.17 -10.03
C GLN A 158 5.60 -0.63 -8.90
N ASP A 159 4.98 -0.19 -7.81
CA ASP A 159 5.67 0.36 -6.63
C ASP A 159 6.03 -0.71 -5.58
N ALA A 160 5.86 -2.00 -5.92
CA ALA A 160 6.11 -3.10 -4.99
C ALA A 160 7.57 -3.13 -4.51
N LEU A 161 7.75 -3.53 -3.25
CA LEU A 161 9.04 -3.62 -2.57
C LEU A 161 9.11 -4.91 -1.73
N ILE A 162 10.31 -5.26 -1.28
CA ILE A 162 10.49 -6.26 -0.23
C ILE A 162 10.50 -5.56 1.12
N GLY A 163 9.50 -5.79 1.93
CA GLY A 163 9.26 -5.02 3.15
C GLY A 163 8.70 -5.81 4.32
N ASN A 164 8.07 -5.08 5.21
CA ASN A 164 7.50 -5.60 6.44
C ASN A 164 6.11 -6.21 6.19
N ARG A 165 5.88 -7.39 6.71
CA ARG A 165 4.63 -8.16 6.55
C ARG A 165 3.36 -7.40 6.97
N ALA A 166 3.46 -6.50 7.92
CA ALA A 166 2.30 -5.77 8.42
C ALA A 166 1.85 -4.62 7.51
N TYR A 167 2.69 -4.17 6.56
CA TYR A 167 2.43 -2.95 5.79
C TYR A 167 1.15 -3.02 4.96
N ASP A 168 0.98 -4.06 4.14
CA ASP A 168 -0.17 -4.16 3.25
C ASP A 168 -1.48 -4.45 4.01
N LEU A 169 -1.41 -5.14 5.15
CA LEU A 169 -2.58 -5.28 6.02
C LEU A 169 -2.99 -3.93 6.62
N ALA A 170 -2.03 -3.10 7.05
CA ALA A 170 -2.31 -1.75 7.52
C ALA A 170 -2.90 -0.88 6.40
N SER A 171 -2.37 -1.02 5.18
CA SER A 171 -2.92 -0.35 3.98
C SER A 171 -4.37 -0.72 3.71
N LEU A 172 -4.73 -1.99 3.88
CA LEU A 172 -6.08 -2.51 3.64
C LEU A 172 -7.06 -2.11 4.74
N ILE A 173 -6.67 -2.21 6.02
CA ILE A 173 -7.55 -1.98 7.16
C ILE A 173 -7.77 -0.48 7.40
N ASP A 174 -6.71 0.31 7.27
CA ASP A 174 -6.71 1.75 7.53
C ASP A 174 -6.71 2.56 6.22
N ASP A 175 -7.46 2.08 5.22
CA ASP A 175 -7.67 2.83 3.99
C ASP A 175 -8.58 4.05 4.25
N VAL A 176 -8.05 5.23 3.96
CA VAL A 176 -8.77 6.51 4.16
C VAL A 176 -9.93 6.71 3.19
N ARG A 177 -9.96 5.98 2.07
CA ARG A 177 -11.00 6.06 1.05
C ARG A 177 -12.20 5.18 1.40
N PHE A 178 -11.96 4.10 2.17
CA PHE A 178 -12.97 3.12 2.57
C PHE A 178 -13.09 3.06 4.08
N LYS A 179 -14.00 3.86 4.65
CA LYS A 179 -14.22 3.89 6.09
C LYS A 179 -14.74 2.54 6.60
N THR A 180 -13.90 1.87 7.39
CA THR A 180 -14.24 0.62 8.07
C THR A 180 -14.67 0.89 9.52
N THR A 181 -15.69 0.17 10.00
CA THR A 181 -16.04 0.19 11.42
C THR A 181 -14.97 -0.50 12.26
N VAL A 182 -14.88 -0.15 13.53
CA VAL A 182 -13.93 -0.80 14.48
C VAL A 182 -14.15 -2.32 14.50
N LEU A 183 -15.39 -2.77 14.48
CA LEU A 183 -15.75 -4.19 14.46
C LEU A 183 -15.22 -4.88 13.19
N LEU A 184 -15.39 -4.26 12.03
CA LEU A 184 -14.89 -4.81 10.76
C LEU A 184 -13.36 -4.85 10.73
N LYS A 185 -12.68 -3.80 11.20
CA LYS A 185 -11.21 -3.78 11.33
C LYS A 185 -10.71 -4.94 12.18
N LYS A 186 -11.28 -5.13 13.38
CA LYS A 186 -10.96 -6.25 14.27
C LYS A 186 -11.20 -7.60 13.59
N LYS A 187 -12.29 -7.73 12.83
CA LYS A 187 -12.61 -8.96 12.10
C LYS A 187 -11.59 -9.26 10.99
N ILE A 188 -11.23 -8.27 10.18
CA ILE A 188 -10.23 -8.42 9.11
C ILE A 188 -8.87 -8.81 9.73
N TYR A 189 -8.44 -8.11 10.78
CA TYR A 189 -7.21 -8.42 11.50
C TYR A 189 -7.20 -9.87 12.02
N LYS A 190 -8.28 -10.31 12.68
CA LYS A 190 -8.41 -11.69 13.17
C LYS A 190 -8.36 -12.72 12.02
N ILE A 191 -9.04 -12.46 10.89
CA ILE A 191 -8.99 -13.33 9.71
C ILE A 191 -7.57 -13.45 9.18
N TYR A 192 -6.81 -12.35 9.15
CA TYR A 192 -5.41 -12.40 8.72
C TYR A 192 -4.56 -13.23 9.70
N ILE A 193 -4.62 -12.92 10.99
CA ILE A 193 -3.81 -13.59 12.02
C ILE A 193 -4.10 -15.11 12.06
N SER A 194 -5.37 -15.53 11.95
CA SER A 194 -5.75 -16.95 11.96
C SER A 194 -5.16 -17.77 10.80
N LYS A 195 -4.69 -17.10 9.73
CA LYS A 195 -4.05 -17.74 8.58
C LYS A 195 -2.52 -17.72 8.65
N GLN A 196 -1.95 -17.12 9.68
CA GLN A 196 -0.50 -17.00 9.85
C GLN A 196 0.04 -18.16 10.70
N LYS A 197 0.93 -18.95 10.11
CA LYS A 197 1.70 -19.97 10.87
C LYS A 197 2.96 -19.28 11.46
N LYS A 198 3.23 -19.53 12.74
CA LYS A 198 4.47 -19.08 13.43
C LYS A 198 4.71 -17.55 13.42
N ILE A 199 3.65 -16.74 13.53
CA ILE A 199 3.80 -15.30 13.70
C ILE A 199 3.89 -14.94 15.20
N ASN A 200 4.82 -14.06 15.57
CA ASN A 200 4.80 -13.43 16.88
C ASN A 200 3.77 -12.28 16.83
N ILE A 201 2.65 -12.46 17.52
CA ILE A 201 1.49 -11.55 17.47
C ILE A 201 1.85 -10.17 18.02
N ASP A 202 2.63 -10.09 19.11
CA ASP A 202 2.99 -8.81 19.71
C ASP A 202 3.92 -7.99 18.82
N LYS A 203 4.93 -8.65 18.22
CA LYS A 203 5.81 -7.99 17.25
C LYS A 203 5.01 -7.53 16.02
N PHE A 204 4.08 -8.35 15.55
CA PHE A 204 3.23 -8.02 14.42
C PHE A 204 2.30 -6.84 14.71
N LYS A 205 1.65 -6.85 15.87
CA LYS A 205 0.77 -5.76 16.32
C LYS A 205 1.54 -4.45 16.44
N ASN A 206 2.72 -4.47 17.09
CA ASN A 206 3.59 -3.31 17.17
C ASN A 206 3.92 -2.72 15.78
N ASP A 207 4.32 -3.57 14.84
CA ASP A 207 4.69 -3.11 13.51
C ASP A 207 3.49 -2.64 12.70
N PHE A 208 2.34 -3.31 12.86
CA PHE A 208 1.09 -2.90 12.23
C PHE A 208 0.68 -1.48 12.66
N GLU A 209 0.70 -1.19 13.95
CA GLU A 209 0.34 0.12 14.49
C GLU A 209 1.32 1.22 14.00
N ILE A 210 2.62 0.96 14.09
CA ILE A 210 3.65 1.91 13.62
C ILE A 210 3.49 2.18 12.12
N LEU A 211 3.34 1.13 11.31
CA LEU A 211 3.24 1.28 9.85
C LEU A 211 1.92 1.94 9.43
N SER A 212 0.83 1.71 10.16
CA SER A 212 -0.42 2.44 9.94
C SER A 212 -0.24 3.94 10.17
N ILE A 213 0.40 4.34 11.26
CA ILE A 213 0.70 5.75 11.56
C ILE A 213 1.56 6.37 10.46
N LEU A 214 2.69 5.73 10.12
CA LEU A 214 3.62 6.25 9.10
C LEU A 214 2.93 6.40 7.74
N ARG A 215 2.12 5.41 7.37
CA ARG A 215 1.35 5.43 6.12
C ARG A 215 0.31 6.55 6.12
N ASN A 216 -0.42 6.76 7.19
CA ASN A 216 -1.43 7.81 7.25
C ASN A 216 -0.80 9.21 7.23
N LEU A 217 0.36 9.42 7.85
CA LEU A 217 1.15 10.64 7.71
C LEU A 217 1.57 10.88 6.25
N LYS A 218 2.09 9.85 5.56
CA LYS A 218 2.38 9.89 4.12
C LYS A 218 1.14 10.34 3.33
N ILE A 219 -0.01 9.72 3.58
CA ILE A 219 -1.27 10.01 2.87
C ILE A 219 -1.71 11.45 3.07
N ILE A 220 -1.67 11.99 4.30
CA ILE A 220 -2.00 13.40 4.56
C ILE A 220 -1.10 14.31 3.72
N GLY A 221 0.21 14.02 3.67
CA GLY A 221 1.15 14.76 2.84
C GLY A 221 0.83 14.68 1.35
N ILE A 222 0.56 13.48 0.84
CA ILE A 222 0.18 13.25 -0.57
C ILE A 222 -1.12 13.98 -0.92
N PHE A 223 -2.16 13.84 -0.11
CA PHE A 223 -3.47 14.46 -0.38
C PHE A 223 -3.38 15.99 -0.37
N THR A 224 -2.59 16.55 0.54
CA THR A 224 -2.32 17.98 0.55
C THR A 224 -1.56 18.40 -0.71
N ARG A 225 -0.57 17.63 -1.14
CA ARG A 225 0.16 17.88 -2.40
C ARG A 225 -0.76 17.86 -3.60
N LEU A 226 -1.59 16.81 -3.73
CA LEU A 226 -2.55 16.68 -4.83
C LEU A 226 -3.53 17.85 -4.89
N ALA A 227 -3.97 18.37 -3.73
CA ALA A 227 -4.87 19.50 -3.67
C ALA A 227 -4.20 20.82 -4.05
N ILE A 228 -2.96 21.06 -3.58
CA ILE A 228 -2.25 22.33 -3.77
C ILE A 228 -1.58 22.39 -5.14
N ARG A 229 -0.87 21.32 -5.53
CA ARG A 229 -0.08 21.29 -6.76
C ARG A 229 -0.92 20.92 -8.00
N ASP A 230 -1.80 19.92 -7.83
CA ASP A 230 -2.50 19.28 -8.95
C ASP A 230 -4.00 19.68 -9.01
N GLY A 231 -4.44 20.65 -8.18
CA GLY A 231 -5.82 21.15 -8.16
C GLY A 231 -6.89 20.16 -7.67
N LYS A 232 -6.51 18.96 -7.23
CA LYS A 232 -7.42 17.86 -6.84
C LYS A 232 -7.96 18.05 -5.42
N LYS A 233 -8.73 19.13 -5.18
CA LYS A 233 -9.24 19.55 -3.84
C LYS A 233 -10.09 18.49 -3.12
N ASN A 234 -10.72 17.56 -3.83
CA ASN A 234 -11.54 16.50 -3.23
C ASN A 234 -10.76 15.60 -2.24
N TYR A 235 -9.44 15.46 -2.41
CA TYR A 235 -8.62 14.70 -1.48
C TYR A 235 -8.53 15.33 -0.08
N LEU A 236 -8.73 16.63 0.07
CA LEU A 236 -8.72 17.30 1.39
C LEU A 236 -9.85 16.78 2.31
N LYS A 237 -10.98 16.35 1.74
CA LYS A 237 -12.12 15.79 2.48
C LYS A 237 -11.78 14.48 3.20
N LEU A 238 -10.71 13.81 2.81
CA LEU A 238 -10.26 12.54 3.39
C LEU A 238 -9.27 12.74 4.56
N ILE A 239 -8.63 13.90 4.65
CA ILE A 239 -7.62 14.20 5.68
C ILE A 239 -8.15 14.07 7.11
N PRO A 240 -9.37 14.56 7.47
CA PRO A 240 -9.90 14.41 8.83
C PRO A 240 -10.03 12.94 9.26
N TYR A 241 -10.34 12.03 8.31
CA TYR A 241 -10.39 10.61 8.65
C TYR A 241 -8.98 10.00 8.75
N ALA A 242 -8.03 10.42 7.92
CA ALA A 242 -6.63 10.00 8.06
C ALA A 242 -6.06 10.34 9.45
N TRP A 243 -6.41 11.52 10.01
CA TRP A 243 -6.06 11.89 11.37
C TRP A 243 -6.65 10.98 12.45
N LYS A 244 -7.87 10.48 12.26
CA LYS A 244 -8.50 9.51 13.19
C LYS A 244 -7.83 8.14 13.18
N LEU A 245 -7.00 7.86 12.18
CA LEU A 245 -6.27 6.59 12.03
C LEU A 245 -4.84 6.66 12.60
N ILE A 246 -4.40 7.83 13.05
CA ILE A 246 -3.11 8.07 13.73
C ILE A 246 -3.29 8.08 15.24
#